data_fe860e075da96f0efa974fe47c9b6c53
#
_entry.id   fe860e075da96f0efa974fe47c9b6c53
#
_cell.length_a   1.000
_cell.length_b   1.000
_cell.length_c   1.000
_cell.angle_alpha   90.00
_cell.angle_beta   90.00
_cell.angle_gamma   90.00
#
_symmetry.space_group_name_H-M   'P 1'
#
loop_
_entity.id
_entity.type
_entity.pdbx_description
1 polymer ?
#
loop_
_entity_poly.entity_id
_entity_poly.type
_entity_poly.pdbx_seq_one_letter_code
_entity_poly.pdbx_strand_id
1 'polypeptide(L)'
;LGDVYKRQGLIILIFKPYKVGDFIEAQNLSGIVREIQIFHTVLTTTDNKVIYIPNGSLSSSAVINYSYQQVRRIDWTFGVEYGTDYAKVKGVLEDILAKDERILQEPAAPFVAMSQLADSSVNYVVRVWVNSPDYWNVYYDIIRIVYERFNAEGIGFPFPQLTIHQAKD
;
A
#
# COMPACT_ATOMS: atom_id res chain seq x y z
N LEU A 1 -20.61 26.52 23.34
CA LEU A 1 -19.77 25.33 23.05
C LEU A 1 -20.57 24.17 22.42
N GLY A 2 -21.74 23.84 22.96
CA GLY A 2 -22.57 22.71 22.46
C GLY A 2 -23.03 22.84 21.00
N ASP A 3 -23.26 24.06 20.48
CA ASP A 3 -23.76 24.28 19.12
C ASP A 3 -22.65 24.14 18.06
N VAL A 4 -21.39 24.37 18.42
CA VAL A 4 -20.24 24.17 17.49
C VAL A 4 -20.02 22.69 17.23
N TYR A 5 -20.08 21.85 18.25
CA TYR A 5 -19.89 20.39 18.10
C TYR A 5 -21.05 19.72 17.35
N LYS A 6 -22.27 20.17 17.53
CA LYS A 6 -23.43 19.70 16.76
C LYS A 6 -23.30 20.02 15.26
N ARG A 7 -22.78 21.22 14.93
CA ARG A 7 -22.53 21.61 13.54
C ARG A 7 -21.48 20.74 12.87
N GLN A 8 -20.45 20.31 13.59
CA GLN A 8 -19.37 19.48 13.04
C GLN A 8 -19.82 18.06 12.72
N GLY A 9 -20.63 17.44 13.58
CA GLY A 9 -21.26 16.14 13.27
C GLY A 9 -22.21 16.22 12.06
N LEU A 10 -22.97 17.31 11.96
CA LEU A 10 -23.86 17.57 10.85
C LEU A 10 -23.08 17.79 9.54
N ILE A 11 -21.94 18.48 9.57
CA ILE A 11 -21.05 18.67 8.41
C ILE A 11 -20.56 17.33 7.88
N ILE A 12 -20.11 16.41 8.73
CA ILE A 12 -19.68 15.08 8.31
C ILE A 12 -20.81 14.31 7.66
N LEU A 13 -22.03 14.37 8.23
CA LEU A 13 -23.21 13.70 7.67
C LEU A 13 -23.66 14.29 6.32
N ILE A 14 -23.47 15.60 6.10
CA ILE A 14 -23.85 16.28 4.86
C ILE A 14 -22.79 16.10 3.75
N PHE A 15 -21.52 16.35 4.05
CA PHE A 15 -20.44 16.29 3.04
C PHE A 15 -19.90 14.87 2.83
N LYS A 16 -20.16 13.93 3.74
CA LYS A 16 -19.83 12.51 3.63
C LYS A 16 -18.39 12.25 3.16
N PRO A 17 -17.35 12.80 3.82
CA PRO A 17 -15.96 12.47 3.48
C PRO A 17 -15.66 11.00 3.69
N TYR A 18 -16.47 10.33 4.50
CA TYR A 18 -16.50 8.89 4.74
C TYR A 18 -17.92 8.46 5.17
N LYS A 19 -18.19 7.18 5.10
CA LYS A 19 -19.46 6.55 5.51
C LYS A 19 -19.19 5.31 6.36
N VAL A 20 -20.22 4.80 7.00
CA VAL A 20 -20.16 3.50 7.70
C VAL A 20 -19.72 2.41 6.74
N GLY A 21 -18.73 1.62 7.15
CA GLY A 21 -18.08 0.58 6.36
C GLY A 21 -16.77 1.01 5.70
N ASP A 22 -16.48 2.30 5.58
CA ASP A 22 -15.22 2.76 5.02
C ASP A 22 -14.05 2.52 5.98
N PHE A 23 -12.89 2.15 5.44
CA PHE A 23 -11.63 2.15 6.18
C PHE A 23 -10.97 3.52 6.03
N ILE A 24 -10.79 4.19 7.15
CA ILE A 24 -10.20 5.55 7.19
C ILE A 24 -9.01 5.62 8.13
N GLU A 25 -8.17 6.62 7.88
CA GLU A 25 -7.06 7.00 8.74
C GLU A 25 -7.13 8.50 9.04
N ALA A 26 -7.02 8.87 10.30
CA ALA A 26 -6.95 10.25 10.77
C ALA A 26 -6.15 10.30 12.07
N GLN A 27 -5.29 11.31 12.24
CA GLN A 27 -4.53 11.54 13.49
C GLN A 27 -3.70 10.32 13.94
N ASN A 28 -3.10 9.59 12.99
CA ASN A 28 -2.36 8.32 13.21
C ASN A 28 -3.22 7.18 13.79
N LEU A 29 -4.54 7.28 13.70
CA LEU A 29 -5.50 6.24 14.07
C LEU A 29 -6.19 5.75 12.80
N SER A 30 -6.37 4.44 12.67
CA SER A 30 -7.03 3.85 11.51
C SER A 30 -8.02 2.77 11.90
N GLY A 31 -9.08 2.62 11.13
CA GLY A 31 -10.08 1.59 11.34
C GLY A 31 -11.27 1.71 10.41
N ILE A 32 -12.16 0.73 10.51
CA ILE A 32 -13.43 0.72 9.79
C ILE A 32 -14.44 1.57 10.57
N VAL A 33 -15.09 2.50 9.88
CA VAL A 33 -16.17 3.31 10.44
C VAL A 33 -17.35 2.41 10.78
N ARG A 34 -17.68 2.29 12.07
CA ARG A 34 -18.83 1.53 12.56
C ARG A 34 -20.07 2.38 12.71
N GLU A 35 -19.90 3.55 13.28
CA GLU A 35 -21.00 4.48 13.56
C GLU A 35 -20.51 5.93 13.40
N ILE A 36 -21.41 6.78 12.95
CA ILE A 36 -21.23 8.23 12.95
C ILE A 36 -22.33 8.80 13.87
N GLN A 37 -21.92 9.14 15.08
CA GLN A 37 -22.80 9.73 16.10
C GLN A 37 -22.75 11.27 16.05
N ILE A 38 -23.59 11.94 16.81
CA ILE A 38 -23.64 13.40 16.79
C ILE A 38 -22.32 14.05 17.21
N PHE A 39 -21.61 13.48 18.19
CA PHE A 39 -20.36 14.04 18.72
C PHE A 39 -19.11 13.25 18.35
N HIS A 40 -19.25 11.97 18.05
CA HIS A 40 -18.15 11.05 17.81
C HIS A 40 -18.37 10.21 16.55
N THR A 41 -17.29 9.85 15.90
CA THR A 41 -17.24 8.76 14.96
C THR A 41 -16.55 7.57 15.63
N VAL A 42 -17.16 6.39 15.51
CA VAL A 42 -16.67 5.16 16.13
C VAL A 42 -15.99 4.32 15.06
N LEU A 43 -14.72 4.00 15.27
CA LEU A 43 -13.95 3.10 14.41
C LEU A 43 -13.70 1.78 15.12
N THR A 44 -13.57 0.71 14.33
CA THR A 44 -13.02 -0.58 14.79
C THR A 44 -11.71 -0.84 14.03
N THR A 45 -10.64 -1.07 14.76
CA THR A 45 -9.34 -1.43 14.20
C THR A 45 -9.36 -2.86 13.63
N THR A 46 -8.36 -3.19 12.80
CA THR A 46 -8.21 -4.55 12.24
C THR A 46 -7.96 -5.63 13.30
N ASP A 47 -7.43 -5.24 14.46
CA ASP A 47 -7.24 -6.10 15.64
C ASP A 47 -8.39 -5.99 16.67
N ASN A 48 -9.55 -5.49 16.21
CA ASN A 48 -10.83 -5.47 16.93
C ASN A 48 -10.88 -4.57 18.18
N LYS A 49 -10.13 -3.47 18.18
CA LYS A 49 -10.26 -2.41 19.19
C LYS A 49 -11.25 -1.35 18.72
N VAL A 50 -11.93 -0.70 19.65
CA VAL A 50 -12.87 0.37 19.36
C VAL A 50 -12.21 1.72 19.66
N ILE A 51 -12.31 2.65 18.70
CA ILE A 51 -11.79 4.01 18.83
C ILE A 51 -12.96 4.98 18.70
N TYR A 52 -13.09 5.89 19.69
CA TYR A 52 -14.03 7.00 19.65
C TYR A 52 -13.27 8.29 19.30
N ILE A 53 -13.54 8.87 18.14
CA ILE A 53 -12.91 10.11 17.70
C ILE A 53 -13.94 11.23 17.71
N PRO A 54 -13.69 12.35 18.39
CA PRO A 54 -14.57 13.52 18.35
C PRO A 54 -14.73 14.02 16.91
N ASN A 55 -15.97 14.26 16.47
CA ASN A 55 -16.24 14.76 15.10
C ASN A 55 -15.56 16.11 14.82
N GLY A 56 -15.39 16.93 15.85
CA GLY A 56 -14.64 18.18 15.76
C GLY A 56 -13.19 17.99 15.32
N SER A 57 -12.54 16.97 15.85
CA SER A 57 -11.17 16.61 15.47
C SER A 57 -11.09 16.13 14.02
N LEU A 58 -12.05 15.31 13.59
CA LEU A 58 -12.08 14.79 12.21
C LEU A 58 -12.40 15.88 11.18
N SER A 59 -13.30 16.80 11.51
CA SER A 59 -13.68 17.90 10.60
C SER A 59 -12.58 18.95 10.43
N SER A 60 -11.65 19.05 11.37
CA SER A 60 -10.54 20.01 11.35
C SER A 60 -9.20 19.40 10.95
N SER A 61 -9.13 18.12 10.69
CA SER A 61 -7.92 17.39 10.29
C SER A 61 -8.04 16.73 8.93
N ALA A 62 -6.90 16.34 8.36
CA ALA A 62 -6.91 15.50 7.16
C ALA A 62 -7.44 14.09 7.49
N VAL A 63 -8.29 13.57 6.62
CA VAL A 63 -8.80 12.20 6.68
C VAL A 63 -8.41 11.49 5.38
N ILE A 64 -7.77 10.33 5.51
CA ILE A 64 -7.49 9.46 4.37
C ILE A 64 -8.59 8.40 4.33
N ASN A 65 -9.34 8.35 3.22
CA ASN A 65 -10.36 7.34 3.00
C ASN A 65 -9.86 6.33 1.96
N TYR A 66 -9.50 5.13 2.42
CA TYR A 66 -8.97 4.05 1.57
C TYR A 66 -10.07 3.32 0.78
N SER A 67 -11.33 3.47 1.18
CA SER A 67 -12.48 2.78 0.58
C SER A 67 -13.25 3.63 -0.42
N TYR A 68 -12.98 4.94 -0.49
CA TYR A 68 -13.75 5.86 -1.33
C TYR A 68 -13.56 5.57 -2.82
N GLN A 69 -12.33 5.32 -3.25
CA GLN A 69 -12.01 4.96 -4.63
C GLN A 69 -12.19 3.47 -4.87
N GLN A 70 -12.75 3.11 -6.02
CA GLN A 70 -12.99 1.72 -6.40
C GLN A 70 -11.70 0.98 -6.74
N VAL A 71 -10.69 1.70 -7.21
CA VAL A 71 -9.38 1.15 -7.59
C VAL A 71 -8.26 1.82 -6.79
N ARG A 72 -7.23 1.04 -6.49
CA ARG A 72 -6.04 1.50 -5.77
C ARG A 72 -4.77 1.02 -6.46
N ARG A 73 -3.70 1.80 -6.34
CA ARG A 73 -2.38 1.41 -6.83
C ARG A 73 -1.61 0.68 -5.73
N ILE A 74 -0.99 -0.42 -6.11
CA ILE A 74 -0.03 -1.14 -5.28
C ILE A 74 1.37 -0.85 -5.83
N ASP A 75 2.29 -0.51 -4.95
CA ASP A 75 3.69 -0.27 -5.27
C ASP A 75 4.56 -1.28 -4.49
N TRP A 76 5.48 -1.98 -5.18
CA TRP A 76 6.50 -2.81 -4.57
C TRP A 76 7.88 -2.36 -5.02
N THR A 77 8.87 -2.68 -4.20
CA THR A 77 10.28 -2.60 -4.59
C THR A 77 10.90 -3.97 -4.38
N PHE A 78 11.43 -4.53 -5.47
CA PHE A 78 12.15 -5.81 -5.43
C PHE A 78 13.62 -5.57 -5.70
N GLY A 79 14.49 -6.01 -4.78
CA GLY A 79 15.93 -5.95 -4.93
C GLY A 79 16.49 -7.24 -5.52
N VAL A 80 17.46 -7.13 -6.42
CA VAL A 80 18.22 -8.26 -6.97
C VAL A 80 19.72 -7.99 -6.82
N GLU A 81 20.54 -9.03 -6.92
CA GLU A 81 22.00 -8.91 -6.90
C GLU A 81 22.52 -8.11 -8.10
N TYR A 82 23.61 -7.38 -7.88
CA TYR A 82 24.34 -6.76 -8.97
C TYR A 82 24.85 -7.81 -9.97
N GLY A 83 24.82 -7.47 -11.25
CA GLY A 83 25.21 -8.38 -12.35
C GLY A 83 24.07 -9.24 -12.88
N THR A 84 22.87 -9.20 -12.25
CA THR A 84 21.69 -9.87 -12.79
C THR A 84 21.23 -9.17 -14.06
N ASP A 85 20.89 -9.96 -15.11
CA ASP A 85 20.45 -9.41 -16.38
C ASP A 85 19.13 -8.63 -16.26
N TYR A 86 19.16 -7.38 -16.68
CA TYR A 86 18.01 -6.48 -16.64
C TYR A 86 16.79 -7.01 -17.39
N ALA A 87 17.02 -7.50 -18.64
CA ALA A 87 15.91 -7.98 -19.48
C ALA A 87 15.24 -9.20 -18.87
N LYS A 88 16.01 -10.08 -18.25
CA LYS A 88 15.51 -11.26 -17.54
C LYS A 88 14.64 -10.87 -16.35
N VAL A 89 15.13 -10.00 -15.47
CA VAL A 89 14.37 -9.57 -14.29
C VAL A 89 13.07 -8.89 -14.70
N LYS A 90 13.15 -7.94 -15.64
CA LYS A 90 11.98 -7.23 -16.14
C LYS A 90 10.96 -8.17 -16.76
N GLY A 91 11.41 -9.08 -17.62
CA GLY A 91 10.54 -10.05 -18.29
C GLY A 91 9.83 -11.00 -17.32
N VAL A 92 10.52 -11.47 -16.28
CA VAL A 92 9.92 -12.31 -15.23
C VAL A 92 8.86 -11.55 -14.45
N LEU A 93 9.14 -10.29 -14.04
CA LEU A 93 8.17 -9.45 -13.35
C LEU A 93 6.93 -9.18 -14.22
N GLU A 94 7.13 -8.80 -15.49
CA GLU A 94 6.03 -8.55 -16.42
C GLU A 94 5.18 -9.81 -16.66
N ASP A 95 5.80 -10.99 -16.80
CA ASP A 95 5.10 -12.27 -16.94
C ASP A 95 4.25 -12.62 -15.70
N ILE A 96 4.77 -12.37 -14.50
CA ILE A 96 4.01 -12.55 -13.24
C ILE A 96 2.77 -11.67 -13.24
N LEU A 97 2.93 -10.39 -13.57
CA LEU A 97 1.82 -9.43 -13.55
C LEU A 97 0.76 -9.74 -14.60
N ALA A 98 1.17 -10.20 -15.80
CA ALA A 98 0.27 -10.55 -16.89
C ALA A 98 -0.61 -11.77 -16.60
N LYS A 99 -0.22 -12.63 -15.67
CA LYS A 99 -0.95 -13.85 -15.30
C LYS A 99 -1.96 -13.65 -14.17
N ASP A 100 -1.96 -12.50 -13.49
CA ASP A 100 -2.91 -12.21 -12.43
C ASP A 100 -4.07 -11.37 -12.97
N GLU A 101 -5.23 -11.98 -13.13
CA GLU A 101 -6.44 -11.35 -13.67
C GLU A 101 -6.98 -10.20 -12.83
N ARG A 102 -6.55 -10.09 -11.57
CA ARG A 102 -6.93 -8.99 -10.66
C ARG A 102 -6.18 -7.69 -10.95
N ILE A 103 -5.11 -7.77 -11.75
CA ILE A 103 -4.31 -6.61 -12.14
C ILE A 103 -4.97 -5.93 -13.34
N LEU A 104 -5.31 -4.66 -13.16
CA LEU A 104 -6.05 -3.86 -14.13
C LEU A 104 -5.10 -3.18 -15.12
N GLN A 105 -5.60 -2.92 -16.33
CA GLN A 105 -4.92 -2.12 -17.35
C GLN A 105 -5.24 -0.62 -17.25
N GLU A 106 -6.33 -0.29 -16.57
CA GLU A 106 -6.78 1.07 -16.33
C GLU A 106 -6.76 1.38 -14.80
N PRO A 107 -6.47 2.61 -14.38
CA PRO A 107 -6.21 3.83 -15.17
C PRO A 107 -4.82 3.87 -15.84
N ALA A 108 -3.93 2.93 -15.53
CA ALA A 108 -2.65 2.75 -16.20
C ALA A 108 -2.23 1.28 -16.19
N ALA A 109 -1.59 0.83 -17.26
CA ALA A 109 -1.03 -0.52 -17.37
C ALA A 109 0.05 -0.78 -16.28
N PRO A 110 0.31 -2.06 -15.94
CA PRO A 110 1.39 -2.43 -15.04
C PRO A 110 2.72 -1.80 -15.45
N PHE A 111 3.46 -1.29 -14.47
CA PHE A 111 4.72 -0.61 -14.69
C PHE A 111 5.86 -1.32 -13.95
N VAL A 112 6.93 -1.62 -14.67
CA VAL A 112 8.15 -2.24 -14.13
C VAL A 112 9.35 -1.45 -14.62
N ALA A 113 10.18 -0.95 -13.70
CA ALA A 113 11.41 -0.26 -14.03
C ALA A 113 12.50 -0.48 -12.99
N MET A 114 13.77 -0.45 -13.41
CA MET A 114 14.89 -0.28 -12.48
C MET A 114 14.78 1.12 -11.86
N SER A 115 14.78 1.19 -10.53
CA SER A 115 14.52 2.43 -9.80
C SER A 115 15.71 2.95 -8.99
N GLN A 116 16.63 2.07 -8.62
CA GLN A 116 17.76 2.47 -7.78
C GLN A 116 18.92 1.48 -7.89
N LEU A 117 20.13 2.02 -7.90
CA LEU A 117 21.38 1.30 -7.67
C LEU A 117 21.75 1.54 -6.20
N ALA A 118 21.35 0.62 -5.31
CA ALA A 118 21.58 0.71 -3.88
C ALA A 118 22.94 0.10 -3.48
N ASP A 119 23.31 0.20 -2.21
CA ASP A 119 24.63 -0.23 -1.70
C ASP A 119 24.92 -1.73 -1.97
N SER A 120 23.89 -2.58 -1.89
CA SER A 120 24.05 -4.03 -2.08
C SER A 120 23.02 -4.64 -3.03
N SER A 121 22.21 -3.84 -3.69
CA SER A 121 21.12 -4.31 -4.54
C SER A 121 20.84 -3.39 -5.72
N VAL A 122 20.32 -3.95 -6.79
CA VAL A 122 19.65 -3.23 -7.86
C VAL A 122 18.15 -3.35 -7.62
N ASN A 123 17.48 -2.23 -7.41
CA ASN A 123 16.07 -2.20 -7.04
C ASN A 123 15.18 -1.93 -8.25
N TYR A 124 14.11 -2.72 -8.35
CA TYR A 124 13.05 -2.58 -9.35
C TYR A 124 11.77 -2.12 -8.66
N VAL A 125 11.18 -1.06 -9.17
CA VAL A 125 9.84 -0.63 -8.76
C VAL A 125 8.80 -1.32 -9.65
N VAL A 126 7.76 -1.84 -9.03
CA VAL A 126 6.61 -2.45 -9.69
C VAL A 126 5.35 -1.73 -9.22
N ARG A 127 4.52 -1.28 -10.15
CA ARG A 127 3.27 -0.58 -9.85
C ARG A 127 2.13 -1.17 -10.64
N VAL A 128 1.04 -1.48 -9.97
CA VAL A 128 -0.16 -2.03 -10.60
C VAL A 128 -1.41 -1.40 -9.99
N TRP A 129 -2.51 -1.42 -10.75
CA TRP A 129 -3.82 -1.02 -10.28
C TRP A 129 -4.68 -2.25 -10.06
N VAL A 130 -5.43 -2.25 -8.97
CA VAL A 130 -6.35 -3.33 -8.59
C VAL A 130 -7.65 -2.76 -8.03
N ASN A 131 -8.72 -3.55 -8.01
CA ASN A 131 -9.91 -3.19 -7.25
C ASN A 131 -9.59 -3.12 -5.76
N SER A 132 -10.12 -2.11 -5.07
CA SER A 132 -9.81 -1.85 -3.66
C SER A 132 -9.98 -3.06 -2.73
N PRO A 133 -10.99 -3.92 -2.89
CA PRO A 133 -11.13 -5.14 -2.08
C PRO A 133 -10.00 -6.17 -2.28
N ASP A 134 -9.35 -6.18 -3.45
CA ASP A 134 -8.31 -7.15 -3.79
C ASP A 134 -6.91 -6.70 -3.34
N TYR A 135 -6.77 -5.46 -2.86
CA TYR A 135 -5.49 -4.81 -2.59
C TYR A 135 -4.52 -5.68 -1.76
N TRP A 136 -4.93 -6.14 -0.60
CA TRP A 136 -4.05 -6.89 0.30
C TRP A 136 -3.79 -8.32 -0.18
N ASN A 137 -4.77 -8.97 -0.79
CA ASN A 137 -4.59 -10.30 -1.36
C ASN A 137 -3.57 -10.28 -2.50
N VAL A 138 -3.72 -9.35 -3.43
CA VAL A 138 -2.75 -9.17 -4.53
C VAL A 138 -1.38 -8.76 -3.98
N TYR A 139 -1.33 -7.85 -3.01
CA TYR A 139 -0.09 -7.38 -2.41
C TYR A 139 0.77 -8.55 -1.89
N TYR A 140 0.20 -9.43 -1.10
CA TYR A 140 0.93 -10.56 -0.51
C TYR A 140 1.18 -11.69 -1.52
N ASP A 141 0.23 -11.99 -2.39
CA ASP A 141 0.39 -13.03 -3.41
C ASP A 141 1.53 -12.71 -4.36
N ILE A 142 1.63 -11.48 -4.84
CA ILE A 142 2.71 -11.07 -5.76
C ILE A 142 4.07 -11.18 -5.08
N ILE A 143 4.21 -10.77 -3.81
CA ILE A 143 5.47 -10.94 -3.07
C ILE A 143 5.89 -12.43 -3.04
N ARG A 144 4.96 -13.33 -2.71
CA ARG A 144 5.21 -14.78 -2.69
C ARG A 144 5.58 -15.30 -4.06
N ILE A 145 4.81 -14.95 -5.10
CA ILE A 145 5.05 -15.40 -6.47
C ILE A 145 6.41 -14.90 -6.99
N VAL A 146 6.77 -13.65 -6.72
CA VAL A 146 8.07 -13.11 -7.10
C VAL A 146 9.20 -13.88 -6.40
N TYR A 147 9.06 -14.17 -5.10
CA TYR A 147 10.04 -14.98 -4.37
C TYR A 147 10.23 -16.36 -5.01
N GLU A 148 9.15 -17.08 -5.30
CA GLU A 148 9.18 -18.40 -5.91
C GLU A 148 9.79 -18.36 -7.33
N ARG A 149 9.36 -17.40 -8.15
CA ARG A 149 9.81 -17.27 -9.55
C ARG A 149 11.27 -16.83 -9.64
N PHE A 150 11.71 -15.91 -8.80
CA PHE A 150 13.11 -15.48 -8.79
C PHE A 150 14.03 -16.65 -8.45
N ASN A 151 13.69 -17.45 -7.43
CA ASN A 151 14.44 -18.67 -7.11
C ASN A 151 14.45 -19.66 -8.26
N ALA A 152 13.31 -19.92 -8.90
CA ALA A 152 13.21 -20.86 -10.03
C ALA A 152 14.01 -20.41 -11.26
N GLU A 153 14.07 -19.09 -11.50
CA GLU A 153 14.80 -18.51 -12.64
C GLU A 153 16.28 -18.21 -12.33
N GLY A 154 16.74 -18.51 -11.11
CA GLY A 154 18.12 -18.22 -10.69
C GLY A 154 18.43 -16.72 -10.59
N ILE A 155 17.43 -15.89 -10.27
CA ILE A 155 17.59 -14.48 -9.94
C ILE A 155 17.89 -14.39 -8.45
N GLY A 156 19.13 -13.96 -8.07
CA GLY A 156 19.57 -13.91 -6.70
C GLY A 156 18.97 -12.73 -5.92
N PHE A 157 18.58 -13.00 -4.67
CA PHE A 157 18.25 -11.95 -3.72
C PHE A 157 19.53 -11.40 -3.09
N PRO A 158 19.65 -10.07 -2.95
CA PRO A 158 20.90 -9.47 -2.49
C PRO A 158 21.12 -9.73 -1.00
N PHE A 159 22.35 -10.11 -0.66
CA PHE A 159 22.84 -10.06 0.71
C PHE A 159 23.66 -8.79 0.92
N PRO A 160 23.86 -8.34 2.18
CA PRO A 160 24.79 -7.25 2.45
C PRO A 160 26.17 -7.55 1.87
N GLN A 161 26.73 -6.63 1.11
CA GLN A 161 28.06 -6.76 0.50
C GLN A 161 29.07 -5.94 1.28
N LEU A 162 30.24 -6.52 1.55
CA LEU A 162 31.35 -5.85 2.20
C LEU A 162 32.65 -6.14 1.42
N THR A 163 33.36 -5.10 1.02
CA THR A 163 34.67 -5.23 0.42
C THR A 163 35.75 -5.06 1.49
N ILE A 164 36.57 -6.09 1.70
CA ILE A 164 37.67 -6.08 2.67
C ILE A 164 38.97 -5.91 1.92
N HIS A 165 39.69 -4.82 2.21
CA HIS A 165 41.06 -4.61 1.73
C HIS A 165 42.05 -5.06 2.81
N GLN A 166 42.85 -6.11 2.54
CA GLN A 166 43.93 -6.49 3.41
C GLN A 166 45.16 -5.62 3.07
N ALA A 167 45.71 -4.93 4.07
CA ALA A 167 47.02 -4.29 3.91
C ALA A 167 48.05 -5.38 3.71
N LYS A 168 48.91 -5.25 2.67
CA LYS A 168 50.11 -6.07 2.54
C LYS A 168 51.18 -5.43 3.41
N ASP A 169 51.72 -6.18 4.35
CA ASP A 169 52.92 -5.82 5.10
C ASP A 169 54.12 -5.62 4.17
#